data_6e6ee248778b77ec4555fa6171a86153
#
_entry.id   6e6ee248778b77ec4555fa6171a86153
#
_cell.length_a   1.000
_cell.length_b   1.000
_cell.length_c   1.000
_cell.angle_alpha   90.00
_cell.angle_beta   90.00
_cell.angle_gamma   90.00
#
_symmetry.space_group_name_H-M   'P 1'
#
loop_
_entity.id
_entity.type
_entity.pdbx_description
1 polymer ?
#
loop_
_entity_poly.entity_id
_entity_poly.type
_entity_poly.pdbx_seq_one_letter_code
_entity_poly.pdbx_strand_id
1 'polypeptide(L)'
;MVGMDQKPSLQEMIDAVIKTFIVAHADDGDAHLAQALVYNAGRLAWRLREMGVDVEQKTSISDVVTDADRAAERFVAGVLEAVRPEDGILGEEGAARESQSGRTWVIDPVDGTYNFSSGSDYWCSALALTDATGITLGAVHRPAMGYTWFGGRDYPTSLDGKEVARLEEKPAEQISLSTYLPVSYTHLRAHETSL
;
A
#
# COMPACT_ATOMS: atom_id res chain seq x y z
N MET A 1 -16.42 -0.83 -42.94
CA MET A 1 -16.48 -0.21 -41.61
C MET A 1 -15.52 -0.99 -40.74
N VAL A 2 -14.33 -0.47 -40.53
CA VAL A 2 -13.36 -1.06 -39.57
C VAL A 2 -13.83 -0.63 -38.22
N GLY A 3 -14.14 -1.60 -37.34
CA GLY A 3 -14.53 -1.33 -35.94
C GLY A 3 -13.41 -0.52 -35.28
N MET A 4 -13.74 0.64 -34.72
CA MET A 4 -12.84 1.39 -33.86
C MET A 4 -12.50 0.48 -32.67
N ASP A 5 -11.27 0.01 -32.57
CA ASP A 5 -10.76 -0.65 -31.37
C ASP A 5 -10.94 0.30 -30.19
N GLN A 6 -11.96 0.03 -29.40
CA GLN A 6 -12.24 0.80 -28.20
C GLN A 6 -11.14 0.47 -27.20
N LYS A 7 -10.40 1.46 -26.75
CA LYS A 7 -9.38 1.24 -25.69
C LYS A 7 -10.06 0.61 -24.47
N PRO A 8 -9.42 -0.41 -23.85
CA PRO A 8 -9.99 -1.05 -22.67
C PRO A 8 -10.19 -0.01 -21.54
N SER A 9 -11.28 -0.14 -20.81
CA SER A 9 -11.52 0.66 -19.61
C SER A 9 -10.48 0.35 -18.53
N LEU A 10 -10.29 1.27 -17.58
CA LEU A 10 -9.40 1.05 -16.42
C LEU A 10 -9.77 -0.25 -15.69
N GLN A 11 -11.07 -0.52 -15.55
CA GLN A 11 -11.62 -1.73 -14.96
C GLN A 11 -11.15 -3.00 -15.66
N GLU A 12 -11.29 -3.05 -17.00
CA GLU A 12 -10.87 -4.21 -17.81
C GLU A 12 -9.35 -4.41 -17.74
N MET A 13 -8.57 -3.31 -17.66
CA MET A 13 -7.12 -3.39 -17.48
C MET A 13 -6.75 -3.99 -16.12
N ILE A 14 -7.41 -3.56 -15.04
CA ILE A 14 -7.17 -4.10 -13.69
C ILE A 14 -7.53 -5.58 -13.65
N ASP A 15 -8.67 -5.99 -14.19
CA ASP A 15 -9.09 -7.39 -14.23
C ASP A 15 -8.11 -8.27 -15.01
N ALA A 16 -7.52 -7.76 -16.09
CA ALA A 16 -6.47 -8.45 -16.82
C ALA A 16 -5.18 -8.60 -16.01
N VAL A 17 -4.79 -7.56 -15.27
CA VAL A 17 -3.62 -7.59 -14.35
C VAL A 17 -3.85 -8.61 -13.24
N ILE A 18 -5.03 -8.62 -12.59
CA ILE A 18 -5.41 -9.59 -11.57
C ILE A 18 -5.26 -11.02 -12.10
N LYS A 19 -5.86 -11.32 -13.26
CA LYS A 19 -5.78 -12.65 -13.88
C LYS A 19 -4.34 -13.08 -14.15
N THR A 20 -3.52 -12.19 -14.69
CA THR A 20 -2.11 -12.46 -14.98
C THR A 20 -1.32 -12.71 -13.70
N PHE A 21 -1.56 -11.91 -12.66
CA PHE A 21 -0.91 -12.04 -11.37
C PHE A 21 -1.26 -13.38 -10.70
N ILE A 22 -2.54 -13.77 -10.70
CA ILE A 22 -2.99 -15.04 -10.14
C ILE A 22 -2.27 -16.22 -10.79
N VAL A 23 -2.14 -16.23 -12.12
CA VAL A 23 -1.43 -17.31 -12.83
C VAL A 23 0.02 -17.46 -12.33
N ALA A 24 0.67 -16.36 -12.00
CA ALA A 24 2.07 -16.37 -11.55
C ALA A 24 2.25 -16.68 -10.05
N HIS A 25 1.24 -16.37 -9.23
CA HIS A 25 1.39 -16.30 -7.76
C HIS A 25 0.36 -17.13 -6.97
N ALA A 26 -0.50 -17.93 -7.62
CA ALA A 26 -1.55 -18.69 -6.93
C ALA A 26 -1.01 -19.65 -5.86
N ASP A 27 0.15 -20.25 -6.11
CA ASP A 27 0.78 -21.23 -5.23
C ASP A 27 1.80 -20.61 -4.25
N ASP A 28 1.97 -19.29 -4.26
CA ASP A 28 2.91 -18.61 -3.37
C ASP A 28 2.47 -18.69 -1.91
N GLY A 29 3.45 -18.85 -1.01
CA GLY A 29 3.25 -18.65 0.42
C GLY A 29 2.97 -17.18 0.74
N ASP A 30 2.32 -16.93 1.90
CA ASP A 30 1.86 -15.58 2.29
C ASP A 30 2.98 -14.53 2.29
N ALA A 31 4.20 -14.91 2.68
CA ALA A 31 5.35 -14.02 2.70
C ALA A 31 5.76 -13.52 1.30
N HIS A 32 5.77 -14.40 0.31
CA HIS A 32 6.08 -14.02 -1.06
C HIS A 32 4.91 -13.26 -1.71
N LEU A 33 3.70 -13.75 -1.50
CA LEU A 33 2.48 -13.11 -1.99
C LEU A 33 2.36 -11.66 -1.49
N ALA A 34 2.60 -11.40 -0.19
CA ALA A 34 2.53 -10.05 0.38
C ALA A 34 3.51 -9.08 -0.30
N GLN A 35 4.77 -9.51 -0.49
CA GLN A 35 5.79 -8.69 -1.15
C GLN A 35 5.45 -8.43 -2.61
N ALA A 36 4.99 -9.46 -3.34
CA ALA A 36 4.57 -9.31 -4.74
C ALA A 36 3.35 -8.39 -4.88
N LEU A 37 2.38 -8.47 -3.95
CA LEU A 37 1.18 -7.63 -3.97
C LEU A 37 1.54 -6.15 -3.77
N VAL A 38 2.30 -5.78 -2.72
CA VAL A 38 2.65 -4.37 -2.48
C VAL A 38 3.52 -3.80 -3.60
N TYR A 39 4.45 -4.60 -4.14
CA TYR A 39 5.27 -4.19 -5.28
C TYR A 39 4.40 -3.85 -6.50
N ASN A 40 3.47 -4.73 -6.88
CA ASN A 40 2.65 -4.53 -8.07
C ASN A 40 1.57 -3.46 -7.85
N ALA A 41 0.98 -3.36 -6.65
CA ALA A 41 0.03 -2.30 -6.29
C ALA A 41 0.71 -0.92 -6.37
N GLY A 42 1.88 -0.75 -5.77
CA GLY A 42 2.65 0.48 -5.83
C GLY A 42 3.03 0.89 -7.26
N ARG A 43 3.44 -0.08 -8.09
CA ARG A 43 3.72 0.18 -9.52
C ARG A 43 2.48 0.53 -10.34
N LEU A 44 1.35 -0.08 -10.03
CA LEU A 44 0.07 0.24 -10.66
C LEU A 44 -0.33 1.69 -10.32
N ALA A 45 -0.31 2.05 -9.04
CA ALA A 45 -0.60 3.41 -8.58
C ALA A 45 0.35 4.44 -9.22
N TRP A 46 1.65 4.14 -9.25
CA TRP A 46 2.65 5.02 -9.89
C TRP A 46 2.32 5.30 -11.36
N ARG A 47 2.02 4.25 -12.15
CA ARG A 47 1.67 4.39 -13.57
C ARG A 47 0.38 5.19 -13.77
N LEU A 48 -0.63 4.96 -12.93
CA LEU A 48 -1.87 5.72 -13.00
C LEU A 48 -1.63 7.20 -12.69
N ARG A 49 -0.78 7.53 -11.71
CA ARG A 49 -0.37 8.91 -11.43
C ARG A 49 0.31 9.56 -12.64
N GLU A 50 1.21 8.86 -13.33
CA GLU A 50 1.88 9.38 -14.54
C GLU A 50 0.91 9.62 -15.70
N MET A 51 -0.18 8.86 -15.77
CA MET A 51 -1.25 9.02 -16.76
C MET A 51 -2.22 10.16 -16.44
N GLY A 52 -2.11 10.75 -15.24
CA GLY A 52 -3.05 11.70 -14.67
C GLY A 52 -4.17 10.99 -13.92
N VAL A 53 -4.39 11.35 -12.67
CA VAL A 53 -5.43 10.77 -11.81
C VAL A 53 -6.43 11.83 -11.39
N ASP A 54 -7.70 11.44 -11.30
CA ASP A 54 -8.71 12.26 -10.66
C ASP A 54 -8.55 12.17 -9.14
N VAL A 55 -8.69 13.32 -8.47
CA VAL A 55 -8.52 13.47 -7.02
C VAL A 55 -9.86 13.89 -6.42
N GLU A 56 -10.36 13.10 -5.48
CA GLU A 56 -11.52 13.44 -4.66
C GLU A 56 -11.08 13.79 -3.24
N GLN A 57 -11.68 14.84 -2.69
CA GLN A 57 -11.49 15.22 -1.30
C GLN A 57 -12.58 14.57 -0.45
N LYS A 58 -12.21 13.75 0.56
CA LYS A 58 -13.17 13.07 1.45
C LYS A 58 -13.71 14.02 2.53
N THR A 59 -12.98 14.23 3.58
CA THR A 59 -13.44 14.98 4.77
C THR A 59 -12.67 16.27 5.04
N SER A 60 -11.42 16.35 4.58
CA SER A 60 -10.55 17.52 4.78
C SER A 60 -9.58 17.70 3.61
N ILE A 61 -8.85 18.82 3.58
CA ILE A 61 -7.84 19.13 2.56
C ILE A 61 -6.75 18.04 2.47
N SER A 62 -6.46 17.37 3.56
CA SER A 62 -5.46 16.29 3.62
C SER A 62 -6.05 14.88 3.52
N ASP A 63 -7.37 14.78 3.48
CA ASP A 63 -8.09 13.51 3.34
C ASP A 63 -8.61 13.41 1.90
N VAL A 64 -7.77 12.87 1.04
CA VAL A 64 -8.02 12.74 -0.40
C VAL A 64 -7.95 11.28 -0.83
N VAL A 65 -8.66 10.96 -1.88
CA VAL A 65 -8.59 9.67 -2.54
C VAL A 65 -8.43 9.90 -4.04
N THR A 66 -7.73 9.01 -4.70
CA THR A 66 -7.57 9.04 -6.15
C THR A 66 -8.09 7.76 -6.79
N ASP A 67 -8.33 7.81 -8.09
CA ASP A 67 -8.64 6.59 -8.84
C ASP A 67 -7.50 5.56 -8.76
N ALA A 68 -6.27 6.01 -8.49
CA ALA A 68 -5.14 5.12 -8.29
C ALA A 68 -5.24 4.31 -6.98
N ASP A 69 -5.73 4.95 -5.88
CA ASP A 69 -5.97 4.26 -4.60
C ASP A 69 -6.99 3.14 -4.81
N ARG A 70 -8.15 3.49 -5.37
CA ARG A 70 -9.23 2.52 -5.64
C ARG A 70 -8.80 1.40 -6.58
N ALA A 71 -8.03 1.73 -7.62
CA ALA A 71 -7.54 0.75 -8.58
C ALA A 71 -6.52 -0.21 -7.95
N ALA A 72 -5.62 0.31 -7.13
CA ALA A 72 -4.60 -0.49 -6.45
C ALA A 72 -5.23 -1.37 -5.35
N GLU A 73 -6.20 -0.86 -4.57
CA GLU A 73 -6.94 -1.67 -3.60
C GLU A 73 -7.74 -2.78 -4.30
N ARG A 74 -8.45 -2.45 -5.39
CA ARG A 74 -9.16 -3.45 -6.18
C ARG A 74 -8.25 -4.55 -6.71
N PHE A 75 -7.05 -4.21 -7.17
CA PHE A 75 -6.07 -5.20 -7.62
C PHE A 75 -5.70 -6.14 -6.47
N VAL A 76 -5.31 -5.62 -5.30
CA VAL A 76 -4.91 -6.44 -4.15
C VAL A 76 -6.07 -7.30 -3.65
N ALA A 77 -7.24 -6.69 -3.45
CA ALA A 77 -8.43 -7.40 -2.99
C ALA A 77 -8.86 -8.51 -3.96
N GLY A 78 -8.91 -8.23 -5.26
CA GLY A 78 -9.30 -9.21 -6.28
C GLY A 78 -8.34 -10.40 -6.37
N VAL A 79 -7.04 -10.20 -6.18
CA VAL A 79 -6.08 -11.30 -6.06
C VAL A 79 -6.34 -12.11 -4.79
N LEU A 80 -6.46 -11.47 -3.63
CA LEU A 80 -6.68 -12.14 -2.34
C LEU A 80 -8.01 -12.92 -2.32
N GLU A 81 -9.05 -12.40 -2.95
CA GLU A 81 -10.32 -13.10 -3.11
C GLU A 81 -10.16 -14.44 -3.84
N ALA A 82 -9.31 -14.48 -4.83
CA ALA A 82 -9.07 -15.68 -5.63
C ALA A 82 -8.11 -16.68 -4.97
N VAL A 83 -7.02 -16.19 -4.34
CA VAL A 83 -5.94 -17.08 -3.85
C VAL A 83 -5.98 -17.32 -2.34
N ARG A 84 -6.80 -16.55 -1.59
CA ARG A 84 -7.03 -16.67 -0.14
C ARG A 84 -8.52 -16.51 0.20
N PRO A 85 -9.41 -17.36 -0.37
CA PRO A 85 -10.87 -17.15 -0.30
C PRO A 85 -11.43 -17.17 1.12
N GLU A 86 -10.78 -17.83 2.07
CA GLU A 86 -11.23 -17.94 3.46
C GLU A 86 -10.72 -16.80 4.36
N ASP A 87 -9.70 -16.03 3.91
CA ASP A 87 -9.16 -14.93 4.70
C ASP A 87 -10.06 -13.71 4.62
N GLY A 88 -10.10 -12.92 5.69
CA GLY A 88 -10.73 -11.61 5.72
C GLY A 88 -9.95 -10.59 4.90
N ILE A 89 -10.63 -9.52 4.49
CA ILE A 89 -10.04 -8.36 3.81
C ILE A 89 -10.55 -7.11 4.51
N LEU A 90 -9.66 -6.17 4.78
CA LEU A 90 -9.95 -4.83 5.30
C LEU A 90 -9.12 -3.82 4.52
N GLY A 91 -9.75 -3.09 3.62
CA GLY A 91 -9.14 -2.03 2.82
C GLY A 91 -9.55 -0.64 3.30
N GLU A 92 -8.75 0.36 2.99
CA GLU A 92 -9.04 1.77 3.31
C GLU A 92 -10.13 2.34 2.41
N GLU A 93 -10.18 1.94 1.15
CA GLU A 93 -11.12 2.46 0.14
C GLU A 93 -12.43 1.68 0.05
N GLY A 94 -12.62 0.71 0.94
CA GLY A 94 -13.88 0.01 1.14
C GLY A 94 -13.87 -1.47 0.77
N ALA A 95 -12.75 -2.05 0.33
CA ALA A 95 -12.66 -3.49 0.19
C ALA A 95 -12.82 -4.16 1.56
N ALA A 96 -13.86 -4.97 1.72
CA ALA A 96 -14.14 -5.63 2.98
C ALA A 96 -14.72 -7.04 2.75
N ARG A 97 -14.16 -8.00 3.49
CA ARG A 97 -14.68 -9.37 3.57
C ARG A 97 -14.44 -9.94 4.96
N GLU A 98 -15.46 -10.53 5.56
CA GLU A 98 -15.32 -11.23 6.83
C GLU A 98 -14.42 -12.46 6.69
N SER A 99 -13.60 -12.71 7.70
CA SER A 99 -12.70 -13.85 7.76
C SER A 99 -13.44 -15.13 8.14
N GLN A 100 -13.16 -16.21 7.43
CA GLN A 100 -13.57 -17.58 7.78
C GLN A 100 -12.40 -18.39 8.37
N SER A 101 -11.18 -18.00 8.05
CA SER A 101 -9.94 -18.64 8.53
C SER A 101 -9.48 -18.11 9.90
N GLY A 102 -10.02 -16.97 10.38
CA GLY A 102 -9.52 -16.23 11.53
C GLY A 102 -8.35 -15.30 11.20
N ARG A 103 -7.96 -15.19 9.91
CA ARG A 103 -6.90 -14.29 9.43
C ARG A 103 -7.49 -13.16 8.59
N THR A 104 -6.90 -11.97 8.63
CA THR A 104 -7.36 -10.81 7.86
C THR A 104 -6.19 -10.07 7.23
N TRP A 105 -6.30 -9.80 5.93
CA TRP A 105 -5.40 -8.93 5.19
C TRP A 105 -5.87 -7.48 5.34
N VAL A 106 -4.98 -6.63 5.83
CA VAL A 106 -5.20 -5.17 5.96
C VAL A 106 -4.43 -4.50 4.83
N ILE A 107 -5.14 -3.70 4.03
CA ILE A 107 -4.65 -3.15 2.77
C ILE A 107 -4.68 -1.63 2.82
N ASP A 108 -3.53 -0.99 2.57
CA ASP A 108 -3.40 0.42 2.25
C ASP A 108 -2.41 0.55 1.08
N PRO A 109 -2.88 0.51 -0.16
CA PRO A 109 -2.01 0.43 -1.33
C PRO A 109 -1.40 1.77 -1.73
N VAL A 110 -1.89 2.89 -1.18
CA VAL A 110 -1.33 4.24 -1.39
C VAL A 110 -1.30 5.01 -0.07
N ASP A 111 -0.54 4.49 0.91
CA ASP A 111 -0.28 5.20 2.17
C ASP A 111 0.46 6.51 1.89
N GLY A 112 -0.17 7.61 2.28
CA GLY A 112 0.26 8.96 1.97
C GLY A 112 -0.39 9.54 0.71
N THR A 113 -1.69 9.33 0.50
CA THR A 113 -2.47 9.79 -0.67
C THR A 113 -2.34 11.29 -0.92
N TYR A 114 -2.26 12.12 0.12
CA TYR A 114 -2.03 13.55 -0.04
C TYR A 114 -0.67 13.84 -0.71
N ASN A 115 0.40 13.14 -0.28
CA ASN A 115 1.71 13.25 -0.92
C ASN A 115 1.68 12.73 -2.35
N PHE A 116 1.02 11.60 -2.55
CA PHE A 116 0.82 10.99 -3.85
C PHE A 116 0.15 11.97 -4.82
N SER A 117 -0.99 12.55 -4.45
CA SER A 117 -1.79 13.47 -5.27
C SER A 117 -1.08 14.80 -5.54
N SER A 118 -0.25 15.28 -4.60
CA SER A 118 0.57 16.50 -4.77
C SER A 118 1.87 16.28 -5.56
N GLY A 119 2.10 15.08 -6.08
CA GLY A 119 3.29 14.77 -6.88
C GLY A 119 4.55 14.46 -6.08
N SER A 120 4.43 14.35 -4.74
CA SER A 120 5.55 13.93 -3.89
C SER A 120 5.84 12.44 -4.06
N ASP A 121 7.09 12.05 -3.84
CA ASP A 121 7.55 10.66 -3.82
C ASP A 121 7.49 10.04 -2.42
N TYR A 122 6.95 10.77 -1.43
CA TYR A 122 6.90 10.34 -0.04
C TYR A 122 5.58 9.62 0.29
N TRP A 123 5.39 8.47 -0.31
CA TRP A 123 4.27 7.57 -0.14
C TRP A 123 4.71 6.12 -0.36
N CYS A 124 3.90 5.16 0.06
CA CYS A 124 4.20 3.74 -0.12
C CYS A 124 2.92 2.92 -0.37
N SER A 125 3.10 1.66 -0.72
CA SER A 125 2.05 0.64 -0.73
C SER A 125 2.30 -0.30 0.43
N ALA A 126 1.30 -0.51 1.29
CA ALA A 126 1.40 -1.29 2.51
C ALA A 126 0.36 -2.41 2.57
N LEU A 127 0.74 -3.52 3.17
CA LEU A 127 -0.10 -4.70 3.37
C LEU A 127 0.33 -5.41 4.65
N ALA A 128 -0.63 -5.84 5.45
CA ALA A 128 -0.39 -6.70 6.60
C ALA A 128 -1.35 -7.90 6.62
N LEU A 129 -0.88 -9.03 7.15
CA LEU A 129 -1.72 -10.15 7.52
C LEU A 129 -1.79 -10.23 9.04
N THR A 130 -2.99 -10.33 9.57
CA THR A 130 -3.27 -10.42 11.01
C THR A 130 -4.02 -11.68 11.36
N ASP A 131 -3.89 -12.12 12.61
CA ASP A 131 -4.70 -13.15 13.24
C ASP A 131 -5.18 -12.72 14.64
N ALA A 132 -5.81 -13.61 15.41
CA ALA A 132 -6.29 -13.30 16.74
C ALA A 132 -5.19 -12.85 17.74
N THR A 133 -3.91 -13.08 17.43
CA THR A 133 -2.75 -12.73 18.27
C THR A 133 -2.03 -11.46 17.78
N GLY A 134 -2.48 -10.87 16.70
CA GLY A 134 -1.95 -9.63 16.13
C GLY A 134 -1.34 -9.80 14.73
N ILE A 135 -0.37 -8.97 14.39
CA ILE A 135 0.27 -8.99 13.05
C ILE A 135 1.14 -10.25 12.90
N THR A 136 0.89 -11.02 11.85
CA THR A 136 1.71 -12.19 11.47
C THR A 136 2.84 -11.79 10.53
N LEU A 137 2.56 -10.95 9.55
CA LEU A 137 3.55 -10.38 8.63
C LEU A 137 3.09 -9.03 8.11
N GLY A 138 4.04 -8.26 7.59
CA GLY A 138 3.80 -7.00 6.90
C GLY A 138 4.79 -6.80 5.77
N ALA A 139 4.32 -6.16 4.70
CA ALA A 139 5.12 -5.75 3.57
C ALA A 139 4.82 -4.29 3.21
N VAL A 140 5.87 -3.55 2.84
CA VAL A 140 5.78 -2.15 2.41
C VAL A 140 6.66 -1.96 1.20
N HIS A 141 6.10 -1.44 0.10
CA HIS A 141 6.87 -1.06 -1.08
C HIS A 141 6.86 0.45 -1.26
N ARG A 142 8.04 1.04 -1.42
CA ARG A 142 8.20 2.46 -1.76
C ARG A 142 8.59 2.62 -3.23
N PRO A 143 7.66 2.91 -4.13
CA PRO A 143 7.91 2.90 -5.58
C PRO A 143 9.00 3.85 -6.04
N ALA A 144 9.08 5.05 -5.47
CA ALA A 144 10.08 6.05 -5.82
C ALA A 144 11.53 5.60 -5.61
N MET A 145 11.76 4.69 -4.65
CA MET A 145 13.09 4.14 -4.35
C MET A 145 13.27 2.71 -4.86
N GLY A 146 12.19 2.06 -5.29
CA GLY A 146 12.18 0.66 -5.68
C GLY A 146 12.40 -0.32 -4.53
N TYR A 147 12.25 0.12 -3.27
CA TYR A 147 12.53 -0.68 -2.07
C TYR A 147 11.28 -1.40 -1.58
N THR A 148 11.45 -2.68 -1.24
CA THR A 148 10.41 -3.48 -0.58
C THR A 148 10.90 -3.95 0.78
N TRP A 149 10.24 -3.50 1.83
CA TRP A 149 10.44 -3.95 3.20
C TRP A 149 9.47 -5.08 3.50
N PHE A 150 9.95 -6.07 4.22
CA PHE A 150 9.15 -7.20 4.68
C PHE A 150 9.60 -7.65 6.06
N GLY A 151 8.67 -8.12 6.89
CA GLY A 151 8.96 -8.71 8.18
C GLY A 151 7.70 -9.27 8.84
N GLY A 152 7.86 -9.92 9.99
CA GLY A 152 6.73 -10.49 10.69
C GLY A 152 7.11 -11.22 11.95
N ARG A 153 6.12 -11.86 12.59
CA ARG A 153 6.31 -12.60 13.84
C ARG A 153 7.38 -13.69 13.71
N ASP A 154 7.34 -14.42 12.60
CA ASP A 154 8.24 -15.55 12.32
C ASP A 154 9.24 -15.24 11.20
N TYR A 155 9.35 -13.97 10.82
CA TYR A 155 10.20 -13.51 9.72
C TYR A 155 11.10 -12.37 10.19
N PRO A 156 12.42 -12.45 9.95
CA PRO A 156 13.29 -11.30 10.19
C PRO A 156 12.90 -10.14 9.28
N THR A 157 13.16 -8.91 9.74
CA THR A 157 12.98 -7.74 8.88
C THR A 157 13.99 -7.77 7.74
N SER A 158 13.51 -7.57 6.53
CA SER A 158 14.32 -7.56 5.32
C SER A 158 14.02 -6.35 4.43
N LEU A 159 14.99 -5.97 3.63
CA LEU A 159 14.91 -5.00 2.55
C LEU A 159 15.35 -5.69 1.26
N ASP A 160 14.43 -5.75 0.28
CA ASP A 160 14.65 -6.44 -1.01
C ASP A 160 15.19 -7.88 -0.82
N GLY A 161 14.60 -8.61 0.14
CA GLY A 161 14.96 -9.98 0.47
C GLY A 161 16.26 -10.15 1.27
N LYS A 162 16.95 -9.05 1.61
CA LYS A 162 18.15 -9.10 2.47
C LYS A 162 17.78 -8.70 3.89
N GLU A 163 18.10 -9.57 4.83
CA GLU A 163 17.89 -9.29 6.25
C GLU A 163 18.61 -7.99 6.66
N VAL A 164 17.92 -7.13 7.41
CA VAL A 164 18.49 -5.91 7.98
C VAL A 164 18.78 -6.12 9.45
N ALA A 165 19.88 -5.54 9.89
CA ALA A 165 20.27 -5.61 11.29
C ALA A 165 19.21 -4.97 12.18
N ARG A 166 18.93 -5.61 13.32
CA ARG A 166 18.08 -5.01 14.35
C ARG A 166 18.73 -3.74 14.87
N LEU A 167 17.90 -2.68 15.00
CA LEU A 167 18.39 -1.44 15.60
C LEU A 167 18.74 -1.68 17.08
N GLU A 168 19.88 -1.15 17.48
CA GLU A 168 20.29 -1.12 18.89
C GLU A 168 19.44 -0.14 19.67
N GLU A 169 19.15 -0.44 20.94
CA GLU A 169 18.51 0.49 21.84
C GLU A 169 19.44 1.70 22.06
N LYS A 170 18.85 2.89 21.95
CA LYS A 170 19.55 4.15 22.20
C LYS A 170 18.89 4.89 23.36
N PRO A 171 19.66 5.56 24.23
CA PRO A 171 19.11 6.45 25.24
C PRO A 171 18.32 7.58 24.57
N ALA A 172 17.31 8.11 25.26
CA ALA A 172 16.39 9.11 24.72
C ALA A 172 17.09 10.35 24.16
N GLU A 173 18.25 10.72 24.73
CA GLU A 173 19.05 11.87 24.30
C GLU A 173 19.76 11.64 22.93
N GLN A 174 19.76 10.41 22.45
CA GLN A 174 20.40 10.02 21.16
C GLN A 174 19.37 9.63 20.10
N ILE A 175 18.07 9.80 20.38
CA ILE A 175 17.00 9.50 19.43
C ILE A 175 16.90 10.64 18.41
N SER A 176 16.91 10.30 17.13
CA SER A 176 16.54 11.22 16.05
C SER A 176 15.07 11.01 15.70
N LEU A 177 14.28 12.08 15.76
CA LEU A 177 12.87 12.08 15.39
C LEU A 177 12.69 12.82 14.07
N SER A 178 11.99 12.19 13.14
CA SER A 178 11.46 12.82 11.93
C SER A 178 9.94 12.69 11.94
N THR A 179 9.23 13.77 11.63
CA THR A 179 7.77 13.77 11.56
C THR A 179 7.30 14.48 10.30
N TYR A 180 6.14 14.07 9.82
CA TYR A 180 5.42 14.72 8.74
C TYR A 180 4.17 15.43 9.31
N LEU A 181 3.98 16.68 8.91
CA LEU A 181 2.79 17.46 9.27
C LEU A 181 2.01 17.78 7.98
N PRO A 182 0.79 17.26 7.82
CA PRO A 182 -0.05 17.65 6.69
C PRO A 182 -0.38 19.14 6.72
N VAL A 183 -0.67 19.73 5.57
CA VAL A 183 -0.89 21.18 5.38
C VAL A 183 -1.95 21.77 6.32
N SER A 184 -2.93 21.00 6.76
CA SER A 184 -3.93 21.43 7.74
C SER A 184 -3.34 21.84 9.10
N TYR A 185 -2.11 21.45 9.42
CA TYR A 185 -1.39 21.79 10.64
C TYR A 185 -0.35 22.90 10.46
N THR A 186 -0.16 23.46 9.25
CA THR A 186 0.83 24.50 8.99
C THR A 186 0.49 25.86 9.62
N HIS A 187 -0.60 25.97 10.36
CA HIS A 187 -0.92 27.13 11.20
C HIS A 187 -0.26 27.09 12.59
N LEU A 188 0.49 26.04 12.91
CA LEU A 188 1.40 26.08 14.06
C LEU A 188 2.50 27.07 13.73
N ARG A 189 2.32 28.33 14.16
CA ARG A 189 3.39 29.31 14.17
C ARG A 189 4.58 28.70 14.90
N ALA A 190 5.73 28.63 14.24
CA ALA A 190 6.97 28.45 14.94
C ALA A 190 7.06 29.60 15.95
N HIS A 191 6.91 29.32 17.22
CA HIS A 191 7.33 30.23 18.26
C HIS A 191 8.85 30.28 18.14
N GLU A 192 9.36 31.32 17.50
CA GLU A 192 10.75 31.69 17.64
C GLU A 192 11.00 31.89 19.13
N THR A 193 11.61 30.90 19.77
CA THR A 193 12.27 31.12 21.05
C THR A 193 13.54 31.91 20.73
N SER A 194 13.44 33.23 20.74
CA SER A 194 14.62 34.07 20.87
C SER A 194 15.31 33.73 22.19
N LEU A 195 16.48 33.14 22.10
CA LEU A 195 17.47 33.05 23.17
C LEU A 195 18.14 34.43 23.37
#